data_fbe65e4c1dc624c7090459722da101a8
#
_entry.id   fbe65e4c1dc624c7090459722da101a8
#
_cell.length_a   1.000
_cell.length_b   1.000
_cell.length_c   1.000
_cell.angle_alpha   90.00
_cell.angle_beta   90.00
_cell.angle_gamma   90.00
#
_symmetry.space_group_name_H-M   'P 1'
#
loop_
_entity.id
_entity.type
_entity.pdbx_description
1 polymer ?
#
loop_
_entity_poly.entity_id
_entity_poly.type
_entity_poly.pdbx_seq_one_letter_code
_entity_poly.pdbx_strand_id
1 'polypeptide(L)'
;LANKEGADLFLSIHANSSRNAKTRGIETYFLNFSTNAETEHVAARENAASGQTMNSLPGLIRSITLNNKRDESKEFATLVQRALVEGLRSEGMQDLGVKQAPFVVLIGAEMPSVLAEVAFLTNPEDQALLGAPAYRQRIADALLAGVLRYQQALKATLTQAAKQ
;
A
#
# COMPACT_ATOMS: atom_id res chain seq x y z
N LEU A 1 17.19 -1.32 -1.56
CA LEU A 1 17.49 -1.93 -0.26
C LEU A 1 16.80 -3.29 -0.15
N ALA A 2 15.45 -3.39 -0.23
CA ALA A 2 14.69 -4.64 -0.05
C ALA A 2 15.19 -5.81 -0.91
N ASN A 3 15.40 -5.59 -2.23
CA ASN A 3 15.95 -6.62 -3.11
C ASN A 3 17.34 -7.12 -2.66
N LYS A 4 18.21 -6.20 -2.19
CA LYS A 4 19.55 -6.57 -1.69
C LYS A 4 19.51 -7.45 -0.45
N GLU A 5 18.50 -7.22 0.40
CA GLU A 5 18.30 -7.98 1.64
C GLU A 5 17.52 -9.28 1.41
N GLY A 6 17.09 -9.57 0.17
CA GLY A 6 16.29 -10.73 -0.16
C GLY A 6 14.94 -10.76 0.57
N ALA A 7 14.31 -9.58 0.73
CA ALA A 7 13.04 -9.49 1.45
C ALA A 7 11.92 -10.23 0.73
N ASP A 8 11.09 -10.95 1.48
CA ASP A 8 9.94 -11.70 0.95
C ASP A 8 8.74 -10.79 0.63
N LEU A 9 8.60 -9.66 1.33
CA LEU A 9 7.52 -8.69 1.17
C LEU A 9 8.07 -7.26 1.32
N PHE A 10 7.45 -6.31 0.63
CA PHE A 10 7.71 -4.89 0.80
C PHE A 10 6.42 -4.14 1.14
N LEU A 11 6.39 -3.48 2.29
CA LEU A 11 5.28 -2.65 2.76
C LEU A 11 5.78 -1.23 3.02
N SER A 12 5.33 -0.28 2.21
CA SER A 12 5.53 1.15 2.44
C SER A 12 4.34 1.71 3.22
N ILE A 13 4.60 2.52 4.25
CA ILE A 13 3.57 3.08 5.14
C ILE A 13 3.60 4.59 4.99
N HIS A 14 2.47 5.16 4.57
CA HIS A 14 2.31 6.58 4.30
C HIS A 14 1.09 7.16 5.04
N ALA A 15 1.07 8.47 5.18
CA ALA A 15 -0.10 9.25 5.58
C ALA A 15 -0.42 10.23 4.46
N ASN A 16 -1.58 10.06 3.87
CA ASN A 16 -2.06 10.74 2.67
C ASN A 16 -2.35 12.24 2.91
N SER A 17 -2.57 12.96 1.85
CA SER A 17 -3.14 14.31 1.91
C SER A 17 -4.15 14.53 0.77
N SER A 18 -5.13 15.40 0.99
CA SER A 18 -6.15 15.76 0.00
C SER A 18 -6.35 17.28 -0.04
N ARG A 19 -6.74 17.82 -1.19
CA ARG A 19 -7.18 19.22 -1.30
C ARG A 19 -8.48 19.46 -0.53
N ASN A 20 -9.29 18.43 -0.35
CA ASN A 20 -10.50 18.47 0.47
C ASN A 20 -10.16 17.98 1.88
N ALA A 21 -10.11 18.88 2.84
CA ALA A 21 -9.83 18.56 4.24
C ALA A 21 -10.88 17.65 4.91
N LYS A 22 -12.01 17.38 4.27
CA LYS A 22 -13.02 16.42 4.75
C LYS A 22 -12.69 14.99 4.34
N THR A 23 -11.77 14.79 3.38
CA THR A 23 -11.35 13.44 2.97
C THR A 23 -10.61 12.78 4.12
N ARG A 24 -11.05 11.57 4.48
CA ARG A 24 -10.42 10.73 5.50
C ARG A 24 -10.60 9.26 5.15
N GLY A 25 -9.77 8.39 5.72
CA GLY A 25 -9.89 6.95 5.53
C GLY A 25 -8.57 6.26 5.26
N ILE A 26 -8.69 5.05 4.75
CA ILE A 26 -7.58 4.12 4.53
C ILE A 26 -7.66 3.61 3.10
N GLU A 27 -6.54 3.58 2.41
CA GLU A 27 -6.42 2.99 1.08
C GLU A 27 -5.08 2.28 0.92
N THR A 28 -5.05 1.22 0.13
CA THR A 28 -3.81 0.47 -0.10
C THR A 28 -3.56 0.37 -1.61
N TYR A 29 -2.33 0.65 -2.01
CA TYR A 29 -1.91 0.68 -3.41
C TYR A 29 -0.95 -0.46 -3.74
N PHE A 30 -1.08 -0.98 -4.96
CA PHE A 30 -0.06 -1.81 -5.62
C PHE A 30 0.40 -1.16 -6.91
N LEU A 31 1.58 -1.56 -7.39
CA LEU A 31 2.19 -0.97 -8.60
C LEU A 31 1.43 -1.38 -9.85
N ASN A 32 0.87 -0.39 -10.54
CA ASN A 32 0.34 -0.50 -11.91
C ASN A 32 0.08 0.90 -12.48
N PHE A 33 -0.45 0.98 -13.70
CA PHE A 33 -0.94 2.26 -14.24
C PHE A 33 -2.14 2.76 -13.43
N SER A 34 -2.24 4.07 -13.27
CA SER A 34 -3.41 4.71 -12.63
C SER A 34 -4.69 4.42 -13.43
N THR A 35 -5.81 4.26 -12.73
CA THR A 35 -7.12 4.05 -13.33
C THR A 35 -7.94 5.33 -13.47
N ASN A 36 -7.54 6.38 -12.75
CA ASN A 36 -8.21 7.69 -12.75
C ASN A 36 -7.25 8.80 -12.30
N ALA A 37 -7.66 10.05 -12.49
CA ALA A 37 -6.88 11.23 -12.16
C ALA A 37 -6.56 11.36 -10.65
N GLU A 38 -7.42 10.87 -9.77
CA GLU A 38 -7.21 10.92 -8.32
C GLU A 38 -5.98 10.08 -7.93
N THR A 39 -5.93 8.81 -8.35
CA THR A 39 -4.81 7.91 -8.06
C THR A 39 -3.51 8.39 -8.71
N GLU A 40 -3.60 9.02 -9.89
CA GLU A 40 -2.47 9.64 -10.56
C GLU A 40 -1.91 10.82 -9.76
N HIS A 41 -2.77 11.70 -9.23
CA HIS A 41 -2.37 12.83 -8.39
C HIS A 41 -1.72 12.39 -7.08
N VAL A 42 -2.23 11.34 -6.43
CA VAL A 42 -1.60 10.79 -5.20
C VAL A 42 -0.20 10.28 -5.53
N ALA A 43 -0.05 9.44 -6.55
CA ALA A 43 1.27 8.93 -6.95
C ALA A 43 2.24 10.05 -7.35
N ALA A 44 1.79 11.04 -8.12
CA ALA A 44 2.63 12.17 -8.53
C ALA A 44 3.17 12.96 -7.35
N ARG A 45 2.35 13.18 -6.31
CA ARG A 45 2.74 13.89 -5.09
C ARG A 45 3.78 13.09 -4.29
N GLU A 46 3.52 11.81 -4.05
CA GLU A 46 4.43 10.93 -3.30
C GLU A 46 5.76 10.76 -4.03
N ASN A 47 5.71 10.60 -5.36
CA ASN A 47 6.91 10.51 -6.18
C ASN A 47 7.76 11.80 -6.12
N ALA A 48 7.12 12.98 -6.12
CA ALA A 48 7.82 14.25 -5.96
C ALA A 48 8.48 14.39 -4.58
N ALA A 49 7.82 13.94 -3.51
CA ALA A 49 8.35 13.97 -2.15
C ALA A 49 9.53 13.01 -1.95
N SER A 50 9.58 11.90 -2.68
CA SER A 50 10.65 10.89 -2.56
C SER A 50 12.00 11.36 -3.10
N GLY A 51 12.07 12.49 -3.82
CA GLY A 51 13.28 12.96 -4.50
C GLY A 51 13.80 12.03 -5.60
N GLN A 52 13.10 10.94 -5.86
CA GLN A 52 13.42 10.03 -6.96
C GLN A 52 12.71 10.54 -8.22
N THR A 53 13.47 11.08 -9.12
CA THR A 53 12.99 11.45 -10.45
C THR A 53 12.70 10.19 -11.24
N MET A 54 11.50 10.08 -11.80
CA MET A 54 11.22 9.10 -12.86
C MET A 54 12.10 9.46 -14.06
N ASN A 55 13.27 8.85 -14.15
CA ASN A 55 14.31 9.21 -15.12
C ASN A 55 13.91 9.01 -16.58
N SER A 56 12.81 8.32 -16.84
CA SER A 56 12.18 8.28 -18.17
C SER A 56 10.81 7.60 -18.14
N LEU A 57 9.85 8.13 -18.88
CA LEU A 57 8.56 7.50 -19.12
C LEU A 57 8.70 6.07 -19.71
N PRO A 58 9.62 5.79 -20.67
CA PRO A 58 9.87 4.42 -21.15
C PRO A 58 10.32 3.45 -20.04
N GLY A 59 11.16 3.90 -19.11
CA GLY A 59 11.61 3.09 -17.98
C GLY A 59 10.48 2.72 -17.03
N LEU A 60 9.58 3.65 -16.74
CA LEU A 60 8.38 3.42 -15.93
C LEU A 60 7.45 2.40 -16.60
N ILE A 61 7.12 2.59 -17.87
CA ILE A 61 6.28 1.68 -18.65
C ILE A 61 6.87 0.27 -18.61
N ARG A 62 8.16 0.14 -18.89
CA ARG A 62 8.85 -1.15 -18.86
C ARG A 62 8.77 -1.80 -17.47
N SER A 63 9.02 -1.06 -16.41
CA SER A 63 8.98 -1.58 -15.04
C SER A 63 7.59 -2.08 -14.64
N ILE A 64 6.54 -1.36 -15.02
CA ILE A 64 5.15 -1.78 -14.75
C ILE A 64 4.79 -3.00 -15.60
N THR A 65 5.13 -3.00 -16.90
CA THR A 65 4.79 -4.10 -17.82
C THR A 65 5.51 -5.40 -17.45
N LEU A 66 6.75 -5.30 -16.96
CA LEU A 66 7.56 -6.46 -16.55
C LEU A 66 7.34 -6.86 -15.08
N ASN A 67 6.44 -6.19 -14.37
CA ASN A 67 6.15 -6.54 -12.98
C ASN A 67 5.42 -7.88 -12.89
N ASN A 68 6.19 -8.94 -12.68
CA ASN A 68 5.68 -10.30 -12.51
C ASN A 68 5.09 -10.57 -11.12
N LYS A 69 5.13 -9.58 -10.21
CA LYS A 69 4.59 -9.64 -8.85
C LYS A 69 3.29 -8.85 -8.67
N ARG A 70 2.66 -8.45 -9.79
CA ARG A 70 1.45 -7.61 -9.75
C ARG A 70 0.28 -8.30 -9.05
N ASP A 71 0.01 -9.54 -9.39
CA ASP A 71 -1.15 -10.26 -8.88
C ASP A 71 -0.96 -10.63 -7.41
N GLU A 72 0.24 -11.06 -7.02
CA GLU A 72 0.62 -11.27 -5.63
C GLU A 72 0.57 -9.97 -4.82
N SER A 73 1.02 -8.86 -5.39
CA SER A 73 0.95 -7.53 -4.75
C SER A 73 -0.51 -7.09 -4.55
N LYS A 74 -1.39 -7.35 -5.52
CA LYS A 74 -2.82 -7.05 -5.41
C LYS A 74 -3.49 -7.88 -4.31
N GLU A 75 -3.16 -9.17 -4.19
CA GLU A 75 -3.65 -10.02 -3.11
C GLU A 75 -3.15 -9.51 -1.75
N PHE A 76 -1.86 -9.21 -1.64
CA PHE A 76 -1.27 -8.64 -0.45
C PHE A 76 -1.94 -7.31 -0.06
N ALA A 77 -2.15 -6.40 -1.01
CA ALA A 77 -2.87 -5.15 -0.80
C ALA A 77 -4.30 -5.37 -0.26
N THR A 78 -5.00 -6.37 -0.79
CA THR A 78 -6.36 -6.71 -0.35
C THR A 78 -6.40 -7.18 1.10
N LEU A 79 -5.44 -7.99 1.50
CA LEU A 79 -5.37 -8.50 2.88
C LEU A 79 -4.92 -7.42 3.87
N VAL A 80 -3.99 -6.55 3.47
CA VAL A 80 -3.57 -5.38 4.26
C VAL A 80 -4.73 -4.40 4.42
N GLN A 81 -5.43 -4.04 3.34
CA GLN A 81 -6.59 -3.14 3.39
C GLN A 81 -7.67 -3.66 4.33
N ARG A 82 -8.04 -4.92 4.19
CA ARG A 82 -9.04 -5.55 5.06
C ARG A 82 -8.63 -5.52 6.53
N ALA A 83 -7.37 -5.85 6.83
CA ALA A 83 -6.87 -5.86 8.19
C ALA A 83 -6.86 -4.46 8.82
N LEU A 84 -6.48 -3.43 8.05
CA LEU A 84 -6.53 -2.03 8.48
C LEU A 84 -7.97 -1.59 8.77
N VAL A 85 -8.90 -1.88 7.87
CA VAL A 85 -10.33 -1.52 8.04
C VAL A 85 -10.93 -2.20 9.28
N GLU A 86 -10.63 -3.48 9.50
CA GLU A 86 -11.08 -4.22 10.67
C GLU A 86 -10.45 -3.68 11.97
N GLY A 87 -9.13 -3.45 11.96
CA GLY A 87 -8.38 -3.01 13.14
C GLY A 87 -8.67 -1.57 13.56
N LEU A 88 -9.11 -0.71 12.62
CA LEU A 88 -9.36 0.70 12.85
C LEU A 88 -10.86 1.07 12.77
N ARG A 89 -11.74 0.06 12.82
CA ARG A 89 -13.21 0.26 12.72
C ARG A 89 -13.76 1.19 13.79
N SER A 90 -13.23 1.13 15.02
CA SER A 90 -13.69 1.94 16.15
C SER A 90 -13.49 3.44 15.97
N GLU A 91 -12.56 3.85 15.09
CA GLU A 91 -12.26 5.25 14.79
C GLU A 91 -13.09 5.84 13.64
N GLY A 92 -14.00 5.05 13.09
CA GLY A 92 -14.85 5.49 11.98
C GLY A 92 -14.08 5.77 10.70
N MET A 93 -12.93 5.09 10.51
CA MET A 93 -12.12 5.22 9.29
C MET A 93 -12.88 4.67 8.09
N GLN A 94 -12.92 5.44 7.01
CA GLN A 94 -13.55 5.02 5.77
C GLN A 94 -12.66 4.03 5.02
N ASP A 95 -13.26 2.98 4.48
CA ASP A 95 -12.60 2.06 3.55
C ASP A 95 -12.63 2.67 2.14
N LEU A 96 -11.48 3.20 1.70
CA LEU A 96 -11.29 3.74 0.36
C LEU A 96 -10.80 2.68 -0.64
N GLY A 97 -10.58 1.46 -0.17
CA GLY A 97 -10.31 0.28 -0.96
C GLY A 97 -8.88 0.11 -1.42
N VAL A 98 -8.71 -0.94 -2.23
CA VAL A 98 -7.45 -1.24 -2.92
C VAL A 98 -7.45 -0.53 -4.26
N LYS A 99 -6.35 0.20 -4.52
CA LYS A 99 -6.15 0.99 -5.73
C LYS A 99 -4.81 0.63 -6.39
N GLN A 100 -4.59 1.17 -7.59
CA GLN A 100 -3.32 0.99 -8.30
C GLN A 100 -2.81 2.33 -8.81
N ALA A 101 -1.48 2.52 -8.73
CA ALA A 101 -0.83 3.70 -9.25
C ALA A 101 0.69 3.49 -9.41
N PRO A 102 1.37 4.32 -10.22
CA PRO A 102 2.80 4.18 -10.50
C PRO A 102 3.68 4.81 -9.40
N PHE A 103 3.63 4.27 -8.18
CA PHE A 103 4.50 4.72 -7.10
C PHE A 103 5.95 4.30 -7.31
N VAL A 104 6.84 5.28 -7.35
CA VAL A 104 8.28 5.06 -7.59
C VAL A 104 8.90 4.12 -6.53
N VAL A 105 8.45 4.22 -5.28
CA VAL A 105 8.92 3.38 -4.18
C VAL A 105 8.65 1.89 -4.39
N LEU A 106 7.67 1.54 -5.21
CA LEU A 106 7.31 0.15 -5.55
C LEU A 106 7.99 -0.34 -6.84
N ILE A 107 8.59 0.57 -7.61
CA ILE A 107 9.22 0.23 -8.89
C ILE A 107 10.46 -0.63 -8.64
N GLY A 108 10.56 -1.74 -9.38
CA GLY A 108 11.72 -2.65 -9.32
C GLY A 108 11.74 -3.53 -8.08
N ALA A 109 10.67 -3.58 -7.30
CA ALA A 109 10.53 -4.57 -6.23
C ALA A 109 10.43 -5.98 -6.85
N GLU A 110 11.26 -6.90 -6.39
CA GLU A 110 11.31 -8.30 -6.85
C GLU A 110 10.40 -9.22 -6.00
N MET A 111 9.73 -8.66 -5.02
CA MET A 111 8.78 -9.31 -4.13
C MET A 111 7.39 -8.63 -4.22
N PRO A 112 6.31 -9.25 -3.69
CA PRO A 112 5.02 -8.59 -3.54
C PRO A 112 5.18 -7.29 -2.74
N SER A 113 4.69 -6.18 -3.31
CA SER A 113 4.96 -4.85 -2.79
C SER A 113 3.72 -3.96 -2.79
N VAL A 114 3.47 -3.27 -1.68
CA VAL A 114 2.31 -2.40 -1.49
C VAL A 114 2.67 -1.12 -0.76
N LEU A 115 1.84 -0.08 -0.94
CA LEU A 115 1.89 1.16 -0.19
C LEU A 115 0.54 1.35 0.51
N ALA A 116 0.56 1.44 1.84
CA ALA A 116 -0.62 1.67 2.67
C ALA A 116 -0.70 3.13 3.11
N GLU A 117 -1.77 3.81 2.73
CA GLU A 117 -2.15 5.13 3.23
C GLU A 117 -3.08 4.94 4.43
N VAL A 118 -2.55 5.18 5.62
CA VAL A 118 -3.23 4.79 6.87
C VAL A 118 -4.13 5.88 7.45
N ALA A 119 -4.10 7.09 6.90
CA ALA A 119 -4.90 8.25 7.30
C ALA A 119 -4.62 9.43 6.37
N PHE A 120 -5.35 10.55 6.52
CA PHE A 120 -5.10 11.80 5.80
C PHE A 120 -4.60 12.91 6.72
N LEU A 121 -3.35 13.36 6.53
CA LEU A 121 -2.74 14.45 7.32
C LEU A 121 -3.48 15.80 7.17
N THR A 122 -4.20 16.00 6.08
CA THR A 122 -5.00 17.20 5.83
C THR A 122 -6.37 17.18 6.51
N ASN A 123 -6.80 16.03 7.07
CA ASN A 123 -8.01 15.92 7.86
C ASN A 123 -7.68 16.11 9.35
N PRO A 124 -8.31 17.08 10.06
CA PRO A 124 -7.98 17.35 11.46
C PRO A 124 -8.24 16.17 12.43
N GLU A 125 -9.25 15.34 12.15
CA GLU A 125 -9.55 14.17 12.98
C GLU A 125 -8.49 13.08 12.77
N ASP A 126 -8.13 12.78 11.53
CA ASP A 126 -7.10 11.82 11.20
C ASP A 126 -5.72 12.27 11.72
N GLN A 127 -5.41 13.58 11.61
CA GLN A 127 -4.18 14.15 12.16
C GLN A 127 -4.13 13.99 13.69
N ALA A 128 -5.23 14.27 14.39
CA ALA A 128 -5.33 14.09 15.84
C ALA A 128 -5.13 12.62 16.25
N LEU A 129 -5.75 11.69 15.52
CA LEU A 129 -5.59 10.25 15.73
C LEU A 129 -4.13 9.81 15.52
N LEU A 130 -3.48 10.23 14.44
CA LEU A 130 -2.07 9.92 14.17
C LEU A 130 -1.14 10.48 15.26
N GLY A 131 -1.49 11.57 15.92
CA GLY A 131 -0.80 12.11 17.09
C GLY A 131 -0.81 11.18 18.31
N ALA A 132 -1.82 10.31 18.44
CA ALA A 132 -2.00 9.42 19.58
C ALA A 132 -1.15 8.14 19.46
N PRO A 133 -0.25 7.82 20.41
CA PRO A 133 0.57 6.61 20.37
C PRO A 133 -0.25 5.32 20.28
N ALA A 134 -1.39 5.24 21.00
CA ALA A 134 -2.27 4.09 20.99
C ALA A 134 -2.89 3.82 19.60
N TYR A 135 -3.19 4.88 18.84
CA TYR A 135 -3.69 4.74 17.48
C TYR A 135 -2.62 4.24 16.52
N ARG A 136 -1.40 4.78 16.62
CA ARG A 136 -0.26 4.28 15.82
C ARG A 136 0.06 2.82 16.12
N GLN A 137 -0.07 2.39 17.40
CA GLN A 137 0.08 0.98 17.74
C GLN A 137 -0.98 0.11 17.07
N ARG A 138 -2.24 0.54 17.05
CA ARG A 138 -3.30 -0.20 16.34
C ARG A 138 -3.09 -0.27 14.83
N ILE A 139 -2.55 0.77 14.22
CA ILE A 139 -2.13 0.72 12.81
C ILE A 139 -1.08 -0.37 12.62
N ALA A 140 -0.04 -0.40 13.47
CA ALA A 140 1.02 -1.39 13.39
C ALA A 140 0.49 -2.82 13.57
N ASP A 141 -0.39 -3.04 14.55
CA ASP A 141 -1.02 -4.34 14.80
C ASP A 141 -1.89 -4.79 13.61
N ALA A 142 -2.64 -3.87 13.01
CA ALA A 142 -3.45 -4.14 11.83
C ALA A 142 -2.59 -4.47 10.59
N LEU A 143 -1.52 -3.73 10.37
CA LEU A 143 -0.57 -4.02 9.29
C LEU A 143 0.08 -5.39 9.47
N LEU A 144 0.52 -5.71 10.69
CA LEU A 144 1.06 -7.04 11.02
C LEU A 144 0.03 -8.14 10.75
N ALA A 145 -1.22 -7.93 11.15
CA ALA A 145 -2.30 -8.88 10.87
C ALA A 145 -2.49 -9.12 9.36
N GLY A 146 -2.38 -8.06 8.53
CA GLY A 146 -2.42 -8.15 7.07
C GLY A 146 -1.28 -9.00 6.51
N VAL A 147 -0.06 -8.77 6.98
CA VAL A 147 1.13 -9.56 6.60
C VAL A 147 0.97 -11.03 6.96
N LEU A 148 0.52 -11.33 8.18
CA LEU A 148 0.33 -12.71 8.65
C LEU A 148 -0.77 -13.43 7.87
N ARG A 149 -1.85 -12.75 7.50
CA ARG A 149 -2.91 -13.30 6.63
C ARG A 149 -2.37 -13.66 5.25
N TYR A 150 -1.55 -12.78 4.67
CA TYR A 150 -0.92 -13.06 3.38
C TYR A 150 0.02 -14.26 3.46
N GLN A 151 0.85 -14.35 4.50
CA GLN A 151 1.72 -15.51 4.73
C GLN A 151 0.91 -16.82 4.84
N GLN A 152 -0.24 -16.79 5.53
CA GLN A 152 -1.12 -17.96 5.65
C GLN A 152 -1.74 -18.36 4.30
N ALA A 153 -2.17 -17.39 3.50
CA ALA A 153 -2.71 -17.63 2.16
C ALA A 153 -1.67 -18.30 1.25
N LEU A 154 -0.43 -17.81 1.25
CA LEU A 154 0.68 -18.42 0.49
C LEU A 154 0.92 -19.86 0.90
N LYS A 155 0.96 -20.17 2.22
CA LYS A 155 1.16 -21.54 2.72
C LYS A 155 0.04 -22.48 2.27
N ALA A 156 -1.21 -21.99 2.28
CA ALA A 156 -2.37 -22.78 1.84
C ALA A 156 -2.26 -23.12 0.35
N THR A 157 -1.90 -22.15 -0.50
CA THR A 157 -1.71 -22.35 -1.95
C THR A 157 -0.61 -23.35 -2.25
N LEU A 158 0.56 -23.23 -1.59
CA LEU A 158 1.67 -24.18 -1.76
C LEU A 158 1.29 -25.60 -1.34
N THR A 159 0.53 -25.75 -0.25
CA THR A 159 0.07 -27.06 0.24
C THR A 159 -0.92 -27.72 -0.74
N GLN A 160 -1.75 -26.92 -1.41
CA GLN A 160 -2.67 -27.43 -2.45
C GLN A 160 -1.92 -27.86 -3.71
N ALA A 161 -0.95 -27.06 -4.16
CA ALA A 161 -0.13 -27.37 -5.32
C ALA A 161 0.71 -28.64 -5.14
N ALA A 162 1.19 -28.91 -3.91
CA ALA A 162 1.97 -30.12 -3.59
C ALA A 162 1.13 -31.42 -3.53
N LYS A 163 -0.20 -31.33 -3.59
CA LYS A 163 -1.12 -32.48 -3.55
C LYS A 163 -1.66 -32.88 -4.93
N GLN A 164 -1.32 -32.12 -5.97
CA GLN A 164 -1.64 -32.39 -7.38
C GLN A 164 -0.45 -32.99 -8.12
#